data_d6fa4ad0d455487d0cf205bd55717891
#
_entry.id   d6fa4ad0d455487d0cf205bd55717891
#
_cell.length_a   1.000
_cell.length_b   1.000
_cell.length_c   1.000
_cell.angle_alpha   90.00
_cell.angle_beta   90.00
_cell.angle_gamma   90.00
#
_symmetry.space_group_name_H-M   'P 1'
#
loop_
_entity.id
_entity.type
_entity.pdbx_description
1 polymer ?
#
loop_
_entity_poly.entity_id
_entity_poly.type
_entity_poly.pdbx_seq_one_letter_code
_entity_poly.pdbx_strand_id
1 'polypeptide(L)'
;MNKNSPIKRWLALLAVIALLCGGALAEEPPILEAAKPYLAKNPATVGWLKVGDIVDMPVVRGDGEFYLHHDFGGVESPGGTIFLEEANSILPKDEHMIIYGHNMRDGSRFGSLDRYWNLSYLKKYPVITFETIYEECKSVVVAVYEMSGETEDWHFMQLLKYSFDDNEDFWTFFHQTERKDRNIYNIPVDVDYGDKLLTLITCRYTLFDGRLVVMCRELRPDETVEEVTALMQSATRK
;
A
#
# COMPACT_ATOMS: atom_id res chain seq x y z
N MET A 1 0.38 69.90 -16.44
CA MET A 1 -0.31 68.58 -16.52
C MET A 1 0.62 67.50 -15.97
N ASN A 2 0.34 67.08 -14.76
CA ASN A 2 1.22 66.17 -14.00
C ASN A 2 0.83 64.71 -14.26
N LYS A 3 1.68 63.98 -14.98
CA LYS A 3 1.44 62.61 -15.52
C LYS A 3 2.07 61.48 -14.68
N ASN A 4 2.16 61.61 -13.38
CA ASN A 4 2.64 60.49 -12.55
C ASN A 4 1.80 60.34 -11.29
N SER A 5 0.67 59.68 -11.43
CA SER A 5 -0.17 59.27 -10.29
C SER A 5 0.52 58.05 -9.63
N PRO A 6 0.77 58.05 -8.30
CA PRO A 6 1.38 56.94 -7.56
C PRO A 6 0.53 55.65 -7.64
N ILE A 7 -0.76 55.78 -7.88
CA ILE A 7 -1.71 54.65 -7.99
C ILE A 7 -1.34 53.70 -9.17
N LYS A 8 -0.87 54.24 -10.30
CA LYS A 8 -0.45 53.38 -11.46
C LYS A 8 0.81 52.56 -11.20
N ARG A 9 1.70 53.03 -10.30
CA ARG A 9 2.90 52.27 -9.93
C ARG A 9 2.59 51.11 -8.99
N TRP A 10 1.63 51.28 -8.08
CA TRP A 10 1.19 50.20 -7.19
C TRP A 10 0.44 49.11 -7.90
N LEU A 11 -0.41 49.44 -8.89
CA LEU A 11 -1.11 48.45 -9.71
C LEU A 11 -0.15 47.65 -10.59
N ALA A 12 0.91 48.25 -11.10
CA ALA A 12 1.94 47.52 -11.85
C ALA A 12 2.76 46.59 -10.95
N LEU A 13 3.03 46.99 -9.69
CA LEU A 13 3.76 46.15 -8.73
C LEU A 13 2.93 44.93 -8.27
N LEU A 14 1.63 45.11 -8.07
CA LEU A 14 0.70 44.03 -7.71
C LEU A 14 0.52 43.03 -8.86
N ALA A 15 0.53 43.48 -10.10
CA ALA A 15 0.45 42.59 -11.27
C ALA A 15 1.73 41.73 -11.45
N VAL A 16 2.91 42.28 -11.13
CA VAL A 16 4.18 41.55 -11.19
C VAL A 16 4.30 40.54 -10.04
N ILE A 17 3.80 40.86 -8.85
CA ILE A 17 3.78 39.91 -7.72
C ILE A 17 2.79 38.76 -7.98
N ALA A 18 1.65 39.03 -8.63
CA ALA A 18 0.69 37.95 -9.01
C ALA A 18 1.25 36.99 -10.07
N LEU A 19 2.19 37.46 -10.95
CA LEU A 19 2.86 36.58 -11.93
C LEU A 19 4.00 35.75 -11.33
N LEU A 20 4.52 36.13 -10.16
CA LEU A 20 5.59 35.38 -9.46
C LEU A 20 5.05 34.34 -8.47
N CYS A 21 3.74 34.39 -8.14
CA CYS A 21 3.04 33.41 -7.30
C CYS A 21 2.26 32.37 -8.14
N GLY A 22 2.54 32.25 -9.43
CA GLY A 22 2.12 31.11 -10.21
C GLY A 22 2.91 29.89 -9.76
N GLY A 23 2.51 29.30 -8.63
CA GLY A 23 2.94 27.96 -8.27
C GLY A 23 2.60 27.07 -9.46
N ALA A 24 3.60 26.52 -10.12
CA ALA A 24 3.39 25.47 -11.10
C ALA A 24 2.57 24.41 -10.39
N LEU A 25 1.30 24.25 -10.76
CA LEU A 25 0.54 23.09 -10.38
C LEU A 25 1.38 21.92 -10.90
N ALA A 26 1.90 21.10 -9.99
CA ALA A 26 2.62 19.91 -10.39
C ALA A 26 1.66 19.12 -11.30
N GLU A 27 2.07 18.92 -12.54
CA GLU A 27 1.28 18.14 -13.49
C GLU A 27 1.17 16.72 -12.94
N GLU A 28 -0.05 16.18 -12.87
CA GLU A 28 -0.24 14.81 -12.42
C GLU A 28 0.57 13.87 -13.33
N PRO A 29 1.22 12.84 -12.77
CA PRO A 29 1.95 11.87 -13.57
C PRO A 29 1.00 11.17 -14.56
N PRO A 30 1.49 10.82 -15.75
CA PRO A 30 0.66 10.16 -16.75
C PRO A 30 0.22 8.78 -16.25
N ILE A 31 -1.04 8.44 -16.53
CA ILE A 31 -1.56 7.09 -16.28
C ILE A 31 -0.84 6.09 -17.17
N LEU A 32 -0.37 5.00 -16.59
CA LEU A 32 0.29 3.91 -17.30
C LEU A 32 -0.64 3.32 -18.37
N GLU A 33 -0.11 3.04 -19.56
CA GLU A 33 -0.90 2.46 -20.66
C GLU A 33 -1.55 1.13 -20.26
N ALA A 34 -0.86 0.31 -19.44
CA ALA A 34 -1.37 -0.96 -18.94
C ALA A 34 -2.61 -0.80 -18.03
N ALA A 35 -2.75 0.35 -17.35
CA ALA A 35 -3.87 0.60 -16.44
C ALA A 35 -5.15 1.06 -17.16
N LYS A 36 -5.03 1.65 -18.35
CA LYS A 36 -6.18 2.25 -19.09
C LYS A 36 -7.34 1.29 -19.35
N PRO A 37 -7.13 0.02 -19.78
CA PRO A 37 -8.23 -0.93 -19.99
C PRO A 37 -9.01 -1.27 -18.72
N TYR A 38 -8.32 -1.29 -17.57
CA TYR A 38 -8.94 -1.56 -16.27
C TYR A 38 -9.74 -0.37 -15.78
N LEU A 39 -9.20 0.85 -15.90
CA LEU A 39 -9.90 2.10 -15.59
C LEU A 39 -11.16 2.27 -16.45
N ALA A 40 -11.10 1.88 -17.73
CA ALA A 40 -12.27 1.91 -18.61
C ALA A 40 -13.37 0.93 -18.16
N LYS A 41 -13.00 -0.19 -17.52
CA LYS A 41 -13.95 -1.18 -16.99
C LYS A 41 -14.46 -0.82 -15.59
N ASN A 42 -13.57 -0.32 -14.72
CA ASN A 42 -13.91 0.14 -13.39
C ASN A 42 -13.09 1.41 -13.05
N PRO A 43 -13.72 2.59 -13.01
CA PRO A 43 -13.03 3.85 -12.69
C PRO A 43 -12.40 3.90 -11.28
N ALA A 44 -12.83 3.02 -10.37
CA ALA A 44 -12.24 2.91 -9.04
C ALA A 44 -10.90 2.14 -9.01
N THR A 45 -10.40 1.67 -10.16
CA THR A 45 -9.12 0.99 -10.27
C THR A 45 -7.98 1.91 -9.79
N VAL A 46 -7.18 1.41 -8.86
CA VAL A 46 -5.98 2.11 -8.36
C VAL A 46 -4.68 1.40 -8.75
N GLY A 47 -4.76 0.15 -9.19
CA GLY A 47 -3.57 -0.60 -9.60
C GLY A 47 -3.83 -2.08 -9.82
N TRP A 48 -2.73 -2.83 -9.88
CA TRP A 48 -2.68 -4.27 -10.09
C TRP A 48 -1.70 -4.91 -9.10
N LEU A 49 -2.15 -5.95 -8.40
CA LEU A 49 -1.36 -6.65 -7.39
C LEU A 49 -0.93 -8.03 -7.90
N LYS A 50 0.37 -8.33 -7.79
CA LYS A 50 0.96 -9.66 -8.04
C LYS A 50 1.66 -10.16 -6.80
N VAL A 51 1.27 -11.35 -6.34
CA VAL A 51 1.85 -12.02 -5.18
C VAL A 51 2.26 -13.43 -5.59
N GLY A 52 3.53 -13.64 -5.90
CA GLY A 52 4.07 -14.93 -6.33
C GLY A 52 3.22 -15.57 -7.43
N ASP A 53 2.73 -16.79 -7.15
CA ASP A 53 1.86 -17.59 -8.02
C ASP A 53 0.38 -17.62 -7.51
N ILE A 54 0.00 -16.76 -6.54
CA ILE A 54 -1.29 -16.86 -5.85
C ILE A 54 -2.23 -15.67 -6.10
N VAL A 55 -1.71 -14.49 -6.42
CA VAL A 55 -2.53 -13.29 -6.71
C VAL A 55 -2.00 -12.64 -7.98
N ASP A 56 -2.89 -12.37 -8.92
CA ASP A 56 -2.62 -11.59 -10.14
C ASP A 56 -3.93 -10.93 -10.57
N MET A 57 -4.25 -9.76 -9.95
CA MET A 57 -5.57 -9.15 -10.13
C MET A 57 -5.59 -7.63 -9.86
N PRO A 58 -6.62 -6.92 -10.38
CA PRO A 58 -6.78 -5.50 -10.16
C PRO A 58 -7.10 -5.19 -8.69
N VAL A 59 -6.67 -4.02 -8.24
CA VAL A 59 -6.99 -3.40 -6.95
C VAL A 59 -7.88 -2.19 -7.20
N VAL A 60 -8.95 -2.07 -6.46
CA VAL A 60 -9.86 -0.92 -6.48
C VAL A 60 -9.74 -0.10 -5.20
N ARG A 61 -10.24 1.14 -5.18
CA ARG A 61 -10.40 1.96 -3.98
C ARG A 61 -11.80 2.57 -3.96
N GLY A 62 -12.42 2.60 -2.79
CA GLY A 62 -13.75 3.16 -2.58
C GLY A 62 -14.38 2.54 -1.35
N ASP A 63 -15.70 2.50 -1.30
CA ASP A 63 -16.43 1.87 -0.21
C ASP A 63 -16.01 0.39 -0.05
N GLY A 64 -15.26 0.12 1.02
CA GLY A 64 -14.75 -1.23 1.31
C GLY A 64 -15.88 -2.23 1.54
N GLU A 65 -16.98 -1.82 2.17
CA GLU A 65 -18.16 -2.68 2.37
C GLU A 65 -18.77 -3.10 1.02
N PHE A 66 -18.86 -2.17 0.05
CA PHE A 66 -19.30 -2.50 -1.31
C PHE A 66 -18.39 -3.55 -1.95
N TYR A 67 -17.06 -3.35 -1.91
CA TYR A 67 -16.11 -4.26 -2.56
C TYR A 67 -15.91 -5.59 -1.83
N LEU A 68 -16.30 -5.71 -0.58
CA LEU A 68 -16.39 -7.01 0.09
C LEU A 68 -17.44 -7.92 -0.57
N HIS A 69 -18.48 -7.34 -1.20
CA HIS A 69 -19.63 -8.09 -1.74
C HIS A 69 -19.81 -7.97 -3.25
N HIS A 70 -18.94 -7.25 -3.95
CA HIS A 70 -19.00 -7.05 -5.40
C HIS A 70 -17.67 -7.35 -6.08
N ASP A 71 -17.73 -8.00 -7.23
CA ASP A 71 -16.55 -8.24 -8.05
C ASP A 71 -16.03 -6.95 -8.72
N PHE A 72 -14.92 -7.06 -9.44
CA PHE A 72 -14.29 -5.94 -10.15
C PHE A 72 -15.23 -5.28 -11.19
N GLY A 73 -16.21 -6.00 -11.70
CA GLY A 73 -17.23 -5.48 -12.62
C GLY A 73 -18.42 -4.81 -11.93
N GLY A 74 -18.46 -4.80 -10.59
CA GLY A 74 -19.58 -4.27 -9.81
C GLY A 74 -20.77 -5.24 -9.71
N VAL A 75 -20.56 -6.52 -10.00
CA VAL A 75 -21.57 -7.56 -9.87
C VAL A 75 -21.46 -8.19 -8.48
N GLU A 76 -22.59 -8.42 -7.82
CA GLU A 76 -22.64 -9.09 -6.53
C GLU A 76 -21.88 -10.43 -6.57
N SER A 77 -20.96 -10.63 -5.64
CA SER A 77 -20.07 -11.78 -5.58
C SER A 77 -19.63 -12.05 -4.15
N PRO A 78 -19.78 -13.29 -3.65
CA PRO A 78 -19.32 -13.65 -2.30
C PRO A 78 -17.80 -13.49 -2.09
N GLY A 79 -17.02 -13.50 -3.16
CA GLY A 79 -15.58 -13.31 -3.11
C GLY A 79 -15.15 -11.85 -3.18
N GLY A 80 -16.06 -10.94 -3.48
CA GLY A 80 -15.75 -9.52 -3.61
C GLY A 80 -14.59 -9.23 -4.58
N THR A 81 -13.89 -8.15 -4.31
CA THR A 81 -12.67 -7.71 -5.00
C THR A 81 -11.62 -7.34 -3.97
N ILE A 82 -10.33 -7.45 -4.29
CA ILE A 82 -9.28 -6.88 -3.42
C ILE A 82 -9.29 -5.36 -3.55
N PHE A 83 -9.15 -4.65 -2.43
CA PHE A 83 -9.28 -3.20 -2.41
C PHE A 83 -8.26 -2.53 -1.50
N LEU A 84 -7.85 -1.34 -1.90
CA LEU A 84 -7.00 -0.45 -1.11
C LEU A 84 -7.85 0.18 0.00
N GLU A 85 -7.27 0.36 1.18
CA GLU A 85 -7.88 1.10 2.29
C GLU A 85 -8.42 2.45 1.78
N GLU A 86 -9.66 2.77 2.14
CA GLU A 86 -10.36 3.95 1.61
C GLU A 86 -9.60 5.26 1.90
N ALA A 87 -8.98 5.35 3.09
CA ALA A 87 -8.22 6.51 3.51
C ALA A 87 -6.86 6.62 2.80
N ASN A 88 -6.36 5.55 2.18
CA ASN A 88 -5.09 5.60 1.45
C ASN A 88 -5.15 6.41 0.16
N SER A 89 -4.05 7.10 -0.14
CA SER A 89 -3.82 7.81 -1.39
C SER A 89 -2.69 7.16 -2.21
N ILE A 90 -2.90 7.06 -3.53
CA ILE A 90 -1.84 6.68 -4.49
C ILE A 90 -1.22 7.90 -5.17
N LEU A 91 -1.78 9.11 -4.96
CA LEU A 91 -1.25 10.37 -5.49
C LEU A 91 -1.68 11.56 -4.60
N PRO A 92 -0.77 12.18 -3.83
CA PRO A 92 0.56 11.64 -3.52
C PRO A 92 0.44 10.27 -2.86
N LYS A 93 1.42 9.38 -3.11
CA LYS A 93 1.43 8.06 -2.52
C LYS A 93 1.76 8.14 -1.04
N ASP A 94 0.91 7.52 -0.20
CA ASP A 94 1.14 7.40 1.23
C ASP A 94 2.41 6.62 1.56
N GLU A 95 2.90 6.77 2.78
CA GLU A 95 4.07 6.04 3.27
C GLU A 95 3.74 4.60 3.65
N HIS A 96 2.47 4.33 3.97
CA HIS A 96 1.98 2.99 4.23
C HIS A 96 0.63 2.77 3.53
N MET A 97 0.59 1.81 2.62
CA MET A 97 -0.61 1.37 1.92
C MET A 97 -1.11 0.04 2.45
N ILE A 98 -2.42 -0.12 2.53
CA ILE A 98 -3.06 -1.34 3.05
C ILE A 98 -4.04 -1.86 2.01
N ILE A 99 -3.89 -3.14 1.64
CA ILE A 99 -4.79 -3.83 0.71
C ILE A 99 -5.48 -4.98 1.42
N TYR A 100 -6.79 -5.02 1.30
CA TYR A 100 -7.66 -6.06 1.85
C TYR A 100 -8.15 -7.02 0.78
N GLY A 101 -8.44 -8.24 1.20
CA GLY A 101 -9.10 -9.23 0.36
C GLY A 101 -9.65 -10.38 1.17
N HIS A 102 -10.74 -10.99 0.69
CA HIS A 102 -11.32 -12.16 1.34
C HIS A 102 -10.39 -13.38 1.37
N ASN A 103 -10.40 -14.11 2.47
CA ASN A 103 -9.82 -15.44 2.57
C ASN A 103 -10.80 -16.48 2.01
N MET A 104 -10.79 -16.65 0.70
CA MET A 104 -11.68 -17.61 0.03
C MET A 104 -11.17 -19.04 0.15
N ARG A 105 -12.07 -19.99 0.43
CA ARG A 105 -11.74 -21.42 0.59
C ARG A 105 -11.20 -22.06 -0.67
N ASP A 106 -11.56 -21.56 -1.85
CA ASP A 106 -11.05 -22.00 -3.15
C ASP A 106 -9.65 -21.43 -3.48
N GLY A 107 -9.08 -20.63 -2.58
CA GLY A 107 -7.78 -19.99 -2.74
C GLY A 107 -7.81 -18.70 -3.57
N SER A 108 -8.97 -18.30 -4.08
CA SER A 108 -9.10 -17.02 -4.81
C SER A 108 -8.99 -15.82 -3.86
N ARG A 109 -8.87 -14.61 -4.43
CA ARG A 109 -8.61 -13.36 -3.70
C ARG A 109 -7.35 -13.51 -2.84
N PHE A 110 -7.47 -13.36 -1.51
CA PHE A 110 -6.38 -13.60 -0.55
C PHE A 110 -6.47 -14.97 0.15
N GLY A 111 -7.29 -15.90 -0.36
CA GLY A 111 -7.44 -17.23 0.21
C GLY A 111 -6.15 -18.04 0.23
N SER A 112 -5.26 -17.82 -0.74
CA SER A 112 -3.94 -18.46 -0.78
C SER A 112 -2.83 -17.67 -0.08
N LEU A 113 -3.12 -16.50 0.52
CA LEU A 113 -2.14 -15.70 1.25
C LEU A 113 -1.57 -16.45 2.48
N ASP A 114 -2.33 -17.42 3.01
CA ASP A 114 -1.90 -18.35 4.04
C ASP A 114 -0.61 -19.13 3.68
N ARG A 115 -0.24 -19.21 2.40
CA ARG A 115 1.04 -19.82 1.98
C ARG A 115 2.25 -19.11 2.58
N TYR A 116 2.14 -17.81 2.91
CA TYR A 116 3.22 -17.10 3.61
C TYR A 116 3.45 -17.61 5.04
N TRP A 117 2.55 -18.45 5.58
CA TRP A 117 2.79 -19.20 6.83
C TRP A 117 3.81 -20.34 6.63
N ASN A 118 4.22 -20.61 5.40
CA ASN A 118 5.26 -21.57 5.03
C ASN A 118 6.56 -20.84 4.65
N LEU A 119 7.63 -21.11 5.40
CA LEU A 119 8.94 -20.49 5.18
C LEU A 119 9.48 -20.75 3.76
N SER A 120 9.23 -21.94 3.21
CA SER A 120 9.68 -22.26 1.84
C SER A 120 8.96 -21.42 0.78
N TYR A 121 7.70 -21.07 1.03
CA TYR A 121 6.94 -20.16 0.16
C TYR A 121 7.47 -18.73 0.26
N LEU A 122 7.69 -18.23 1.47
CA LEU A 122 8.29 -16.92 1.71
C LEU A 122 9.65 -16.79 1.00
N LYS A 123 10.52 -17.79 1.13
CA LYS A 123 11.85 -17.83 0.47
C LYS A 123 11.76 -17.84 -1.06
N LYS A 124 10.73 -18.50 -1.60
CA LYS A 124 10.53 -18.61 -3.06
C LYS A 124 9.95 -17.32 -3.65
N TYR A 125 9.04 -16.66 -2.93
CA TYR A 125 8.30 -15.48 -3.38
C TYR A 125 8.38 -14.33 -2.35
N PRO A 126 9.58 -13.82 -2.05
CA PRO A 126 9.74 -12.79 -1.04
C PRO A 126 9.30 -11.40 -1.50
N VAL A 127 9.11 -11.21 -2.82
CA VAL A 127 8.79 -9.92 -3.43
C VAL A 127 7.36 -9.93 -3.95
N ILE A 128 6.64 -8.86 -3.64
CA ILE A 128 5.28 -8.55 -4.07
C ILE A 128 5.35 -7.33 -4.97
N THR A 129 4.63 -7.34 -6.09
CA THR A 129 4.53 -6.18 -6.98
C THR A 129 3.14 -5.56 -6.85
N PHE A 130 3.10 -4.28 -6.53
CA PHE A 130 1.89 -3.48 -6.64
C PHE A 130 2.14 -2.37 -7.67
N GLU A 131 1.62 -2.57 -8.86
CA GLU A 131 1.63 -1.56 -9.91
C GLU A 131 0.43 -0.65 -9.70
N THR A 132 0.67 0.59 -9.27
CA THR A 132 -0.40 1.60 -9.24
C THR A 132 -0.74 2.03 -10.67
N ILE A 133 -1.79 2.81 -10.86
CA ILE A 133 -2.09 3.36 -12.19
C ILE A 133 -1.01 4.35 -12.68
N TYR A 134 -0.04 4.71 -11.86
CA TYR A 134 1.02 5.68 -12.14
C TYR A 134 2.43 5.08 -12.15
N GLU A 135 2.70 4.07 -11.35
CA GLU A 135 4.05 3.51 -11.18
C GLU A 135 4.03 2.04 -10.73
N GLU A 136 5.06 1.28 -11.07
CA GLU A 136 5.30 -0.07 -10.54
C GLU A 136 6.10 0.03 -9.24
N CYS A 137 5.59 -0.60 -8.17
CA CYS A 137 6.25 -0.68 -6.88
C CYS A 137 6.51 -2.16 -6.54
N LYS A 138 7.77 -2.52 -6.33
CA LYS A 138 8.17 -3.84 -5.84
C LYS A 138 8.49 -3.74 -4.37
N SER A 139 7.93 -4.64 -3.58
CA SER A 139 8.07 -4.64 -2.13
C SER A 139 8.54 -5.99 -1.64
N VAL A 140 9.51 -6.02 -0.71
CA VAL A 140 9.98 -7.25 -0.08
C VAL A 140 9.27 -7.47 1.25
N VAL A 141 8.87 -8.71 1.52
CA VAL A 141 8.20 -9.08 2.79
C VAL A 141 9.17 -8.89 3.95
N VAL A 142 8.73 -8.16 4.98
CA VAL A 142 9.49 -7.88 6.20
C VAL A 142 8.86 -8.48 7.46
N ALA A 143 7.54 -8.75 7.44
CA ALA A 143 6.88 -9.43 8.54
C ALA A 143 5.68 -10.25 8.05
N VAL A 144 5.44 -11.38 8.73
CA VAL A 144 4.23 -12.22 8.58
C VAL A 144 3.74 -12.55 9.97
N TYR A 145 2.51 -12.19 10.29
CA TYR A 145 1.94 -12.42 11.62
C TYR A 145 0.42 -12.50 11.59
N GLU A 146 -0.13 -12.89 12.72
CA GLU A 146 -1.57 -12.97 12.96
C GLU A 146 -1.96 -12.00 14.08
N MET A 147 -3.12 -11.36 13.95
CA MET A 147 -3.65 -10.44 14.95
C MET A 147 -5.18 -10.49 14.98
N SER A 148 -5.80 -9.96 16.05
CA SER A 148 -7.23 -9.70 16.06
C SER A 148 -7.57 -8.55 15.10
N GLY A 149 -8.71 -8.66 14.43
CA GLY A 149 -9.28 -7.59 13.60
C GLY A 149 -10.35 -6.78 14.30
N GLU A 150 -10.59 -7.04 15.59
CA GLU A 150 -11.55 -6.25 16.37
C GLU A 150 -11.16 -4.78 16.34
N THR A 151 -12.08 -3.92 15.94
CA THR A 151 -11.85 -2.46 15.85
C THR A 151 -11.55 -1.81 17.20
N GLU A 152 -11.88 -2.50 18.31
CA GLU A 152 -11.52 -2.11 19.67
C GLU A 152 -10.10 -2.58 20.04
N ASP A 153 -9.49 -3.48 19.27
CA ASP A 153 -8.08 -3.86 19.47
C ASP A 153 -7.18 -2.70 19.06
N TRP A 154 -6.54 -2.10 20.05
CA TRP A 154 -5.62 -1.00 19.86
C TRP A 154 -4.52 -1.29 18.81
N HIS A 155 -4.07 -2.55 18.71
CA HIS A 155 -3.02 -2.94 17.77
C HIS A 155 -3.51 -2.92 16.32
N PHE A 156 -4.76 -3.32 16.08
CA PHE A 156 -5.36 -3.22 14.74
C PHE A 156 -5.52 -1.75 14.33
N MET A 157 -5.98 -0.91 15.25
CA MET A 157 -6.11 0.53 14.99
C MET A 157 -4.75 1.19 14.71
N GLN A 158 -3.67 0.73 15.35
CA GLN A 158 -2.32 1.22 15.04
C GLN A 158 -1.85 0.82 13.63
N LEU A 159 -2.31 -0.31 13.10
CA LEU A 159 -1.98 -0.73 11.73
C LEU A 159 -2.57 0.23 10.68
N LEU A 160 -3.66 0.94 10.99
CA LEU A 160 -4.33 1.90 10.11
C LEU A 160 -3.66 3.28 10.11
N LYS A 161 -2.34 3.32 10.04
CA LYS A 161 -1.55 4.55 9.96
C LYS A 161 -0.92 4.64 8.58
N TYR A 162 -1.07 5.77 7.89
CA TYR A 162 -0.73 5.92 6.46
C TYR A 162 0.49 6.81 6.22
N SER A 163 0.89 7.62 7.22
CA SER A 163 2.06 8.50 7.19
C SER A 163 2.72 8.57 8.55
N PHE A 164 3.97 9.00 8.61
CA PHE A 164 4.78 9.08 9.81
C PHE A 164 5.34 10.49 10.00
N ASP A 165 5.10 11.07 11.18
CA ASP A 165 5.52 12.44 11.46
C ASP A 165 7.05 12.57 11.58
N ASP A 166 7.68 11.54 12.13
CA ASP A 166 9.14 11.47 12.31
C ASP A 166 9.64 10.02 12.52
N ASN A 167 10.94 9.89 12.76
CA ASN A 167 11.60 8.62 12.99
C ASN A 167 11.08 7.87 14.24
N GLU A 168 10.78 8.58 15.34
CA GLU A 168 10.26 7.97 16.57
C GLU A 168 8.85 7.40 16.34
N ASP A 169 8.02 8.14 15.62
CA ASP A 169 6.68 7.74 15.27
C ASP A 169 6.65 6.51 14.35
N PHE A 170 7.54 6.48 13.34
CA PHE A 170 7.72 5.31 12.48
C PHE A 170 8.12 4.04 13.27
N TRP A 171 9.14 4.15 14.12
CA TRP A 171 9.60 2.99 14.89
C TRP A 171 8.59 2.54 15.95
N THR A 172 7.84 3.49 16.53
CA THR A 172 6.72 3.18 17.42
C THR A 172 5.68 2.35 16.70
N PHE A 173 5.25 2.79 15.50
CA PHE A 173 4.34 2.03 14.65
C PHE A 173 4.89 0.65 14.31
N PHE A 174 6.11 0.59 13.76
CA PHE A 174 6.70 -0.65 13.26
C PHE A 174 6.88 -1.69 14.38
N HIS A 175 7.38 -1.28 15.54
CA HIS A 175 7.54 -2.18 16.68
C HIS A 175 6.21 -2.63 17.29
N GLN A 176 5.20 -1.81 17.24
CA GLN A 176 3.87 -2.16 17.75
C GLN A 176 3.14 -3.12 16.80
N THR A 177 3.27 -2.95 15.50
CA THR A 177 2.61 -3.77 14.49
C THR A 177 3.39 -5.05 14.20
N GLU A 178 4.71 -4.98 14.04
CA GLU A 178 5.56 -6.14 13.81
C GLU A 178 5.63 -7.06 15.04
N ARG A 179 5.57 -6.52 16.23
CA ARG A 179 5.82 -7.14 17.54
C ARG A 179 6.69 -8.38 17.46
N LYS A 180 7.86 -8.35 18.11
CA LYS A 180 8.81 -9.49 18.17
C LYS A 180 8.15 -10.83 18.47
N ASP A 181 7.00 -10.82 19.14
CA ASP A 181 6.26 -11.99 19.57
C ASP A 181 5.26 -12.51 18.55
N ARG A 182 4.82 -11.69 17.56
CA ARG A 182 3.81 -12.05 16.56
C ARG A 182 4.42 -12.41 15.21
N ASN A 183 5.47 -11.70 14.76
CA ASN A 183 6.15 -12.06 13.52
C ASN A 183 6.74 -13.46 13.67
N ILE A 184 6.27 -14.39 12.83
CA ILE A 184 6.65 -15.80 12.90
C ILE A 184 8.01 -16.11 12.31
N TYR A 185 8.70 -15.11 11.75
CA TYR A 185 9.99 -15.27 11.09
C TYR A 185 11.04 -14.27 11.61
N ASN A 186 12.30 -14.72 11.57
CA ASN A 186 13.46 -13.84 11.57
C ASN A 186 13.79 -13.57 10.09
N ILE A 187 13.39 -12.40 9.59
CA ILE A 187 13.62 -11.98 8.21
C ILE A 187 14.87 -11.10 8.17
N PRO A 188 15.86 -11.41 7.31
CA PRO A 188 17.14 -10.71 7.27
C PRO A 188 17.12 -9.44 6.39
N VAL A 189 15.94 -8.90 6.16
CA VAL A 189 15.73 -7.64 5.42
C VAL A 189 15.51 -6.55 6.45
N ASP A 190 16.31 -5.50 6.38
CA ASP A 190 16.18 -4.34 7.24
C ASP A 190 15.00 -3.45 6.82
N VAL A 191 14.52 -2.67 7.77
CA VAL A 191 13.52 -1.61 7.57
C VAL A 191 14.04 -0.35 8.21
N ASP A 192 13.83 0.81 7.59
CA ASP A 192 14.28 2.08 8.12
C ASP A 192 13.23 3.17 7.95
N TYR A 193 13.36 4.26 8.71
CA TYR A 193 12.51 5.43 8.55
C TYR A 193 12.69 6.02 7.14
N GLY A 194 11.56 6.29 6.48
CA GLY A 194 11.54 6.74 5.09
C GLY A 194 11.25 5.62 4.08
N ASP A 195 11.34 4.35 4.49
CA ASP A 195 10.85 3.24 3.66
C ASP A 195 9.32 3.35 3.48
N LYS A 196 8.85 3.07 2.28
CA LYS A 196 7.42 2.94 1.99
C LYS A 196 6.95 1.54 2.31
N LEU A 197 5.81 1.43 2.99
CA LEU A 197 5.26 0.15 3.42
C LEU A 197 4.02 -0.24 2.59
N LEU A 198 3.88 -1.54 2.37
CA LEU A 198 2.69 -2.18 1.80
C LEU A 198 2.26 -3.32 2.71
N THR A 199 1.02 -3.30 3.16
CA THR A 199 0.46 -4.36 4.00
C THR A 199 -0.72 -5.03 3.31
N LEU A 200 -0.69 -6.38 3.24
CA LEU A 200 -1.80 -7.19 2.77
C LEU A 200 -2.50 -7.81 3.97
N ILE A 201 -3.83 -7.69 4.03
CA ILE A 201 -4.65 -8.17 5.15
C ILE A 201 -5.77 -9.08 4.63
N THR A 202 -5.93 -10.23 5.27
CA THR A 202 -7.06 -11.14 5.03
C THR A 202 -7.55 -11.76 6.35
N CYS A 203 -8.77 -12.30 6.34
CA CYS A 203 -9.28 -13.03 7.49
C CYS A 203 -8.46 -14.29 7.75
N ARG A 204 -8.31 -14.64 9.04
CA ARG A 204 -7.71 -15.89 9.49
C ARG A 204 -8.56 -16.50 10.58
N TYR A 205 -8.90 -17.77 10.42
CA TYR A 205 -9.91 -18.43 11.26
C TYR A 205 -9.33 -19.17 12.47
N THR A 206 -8.02 -18.97 12.77
CA THR A 206 -7.33 -19.55 13.94
C THR A 206 -7.58 -18.76 15.22
N LEU A 207 -7.92 -17.47 15.09
CA LEU A 207 -8.32 -16.58 16.19
C LEU A 207 -9.76 -16.09 15.95
N PHE A 208 -10.43 -15.68 17.02
CA PHE A 208 -11.67 -14.94 16.90
C PHE A 208 -11.37 -13.61 16.18
N ASP A 209 -12.15 -13.32 15.14
CA ASP A 209 -11.92 -12.19 14.23
C ASP A 209 -10.45 -12.01 13.78
N GLY A 210 -9.75 -13.14 13.54
CA GLY A 210 -8.33 -13.15 13.21
C GLY A 210 -8.04 -12.55 11.85
N ARG A 211 -6.90 -11.89 11.74
CA ARG A 211 -6.33 -11.37 10.49
C ARG A 211 -4.93 -11.93 10.29
N LEU A 212 -4.67 -12.40 9.07
CA LEU A 212 -3.32 -12.62 8.59
C LEU A 212 -2.81 -11.31 8.01
N VAL A 213 -1.62 -10.92 8.42
CA VAL A 213 -0.93 -9.72 7.96
C VAL A 213 0.38 -10.13 7.28
N VAL A 214 0.57 -9.69 6.05
CA VAL A 214 1.84 -9.77 5.31
C VAL A 214 2.30 -8.33 5.07
N MET A 215 3.30 -7.89 5.84
CA MET A 215 3.87 -6.55 5.74
C MET A 215 5.12 -6.57 4.88
N CYS A 216 5.23 -5.61 3.99
CA CYS A 216 6.33 -5.45 3.05
C CYS A 216 6.87 -4.02 3.13
N ARG A 217 8.13 -3.82 2.72
CA ARG A 217 8.65 -2.50 2.37
C ARG A 217 9.05 -2.44 0.90
N GLU A 218 8.88 -1.29 0.27
CA GLU A 218 9.33 -1.09 -1.10
C GLU A 218 10.84 -1.30 -1.22
N LEU A 219 11.29 -1.84 -2.36
CA LEU A 219 12.70 -1.92 -2.68
C LEU A 219 13.26 -0.50 -2.78
N ARG A 220 14.41 -0.28 -2.15
CA ARG A 220 15.14 0.98 -2.28
C ARG A 220 15.76 1.10 -3.67
N PRO A 221 16.10 2.31 -4.14
CA PRO A 221 16.63 2.51 -5.50
C PRO A 221 17.92 1.74 -5.82
N ASP A 222 18.68 1.38 -4.80
CA ASP A 222 19.95 0.64 -4.89
C ASP A 222 19.78 -0.88 -4.69
N GLU A 223 18.55 -1.37 -4.50
CA GLU A 223 18.26 -2.79 -4.29
C GLU A 223 17.67 -3.44 -5.54
N THR A 224 18.00 -4.70 -5.76
CA THR A 224 17.42 -5.54 -6.80
C THR A 224 16.58 -6.68 -6.21
N VAL A 225 15.63 -7.19 -6.99
CA VAL A 225 14.82 -8.35 -6.62
C VAL A 225 15.70 -9.56 -6.33
N GLU A 226 16.77 -9.75 -7.08
CA GLU A 226 17.74 -10.84 -6.95
C GLU A 226 18.47 -10.78 -5.60
N GLU A 227 18.93 -9.59 -5.20
CA GLU A 227 19.65 -9.38 -3.92
C GLU A 227 18.77 -9.66 -2.72
N VAL A 228 17.56 -9.05 -2.66
CA VAL A 228 16.64 -9.27 -1.53
C VAL A 228 16.12 -10.71 -1.50
N THR A 229 15.97 -11.37 -2.66
CA THR A 229 15.62 -12.79 -2.73
C THR A 229 16.76 -13.69 -2.22
N ALA A 230 18.01 -13.32 -2.50
CA ALA A 230 19.18 -14.04 -1.97
C ALA A 230 19.28 -13.85 -0.45
N LEU A 231 19.09 -12.65 0.07
CA LEU A 231 19.01 -12.37 1.51
C LEU A 231 17.94 -13.22 2.19
N MET A 232 16.76 -13.30 1.58
CA MET A 232 15.62 -14.05 2.12
C MET A 232 15.92 -15.56 2.30
N GLN A 233 16.90 -16.13 1.58
CA GLN A 233 17.27 -17.54 1.77
C GLN A 233 17.79 -17.83 3.20
N SER A 234 18.32 -16.82 3.91
CA SER A 234 18.77 -16.96 5.30
C SER A 234 17.66 -16.76 6.33
N ALA A 235 16.43 -16.40 5.92
CA ALA A 235 15.30 -16.29 6.84
C ALA A 235 15.04 -17.62 7.58
N THR A 236 14.63 -17.51 8.84
CA THR A 236 14.31 -18.67 9.70
C THR A 236 12.95 -18.48 10.37
N ARG A 237 12.31 -19.58 10.73
CA ARG A 237 11.14 -19.53 11.60
C ARG A 237 11.57 -19.26 13.04
N LYS A 238 10.82 -18.43 13.76
CA LYS A 238 11.00 -18.26 15.22
C LYS A 238 10.48 -19.47 15.98
#